data_a9ffc88ec10293d1c316d97a6c283139
#
_entry.id   a9ffc88ec10293d1c316d97a6c283139
#
_cell.length_a   1.000
_cell.length_b   1.000
_cell.length_c   1.000
_cell.angle_alpha   90.00
_cell.angle_beta   90.00
_cell.angle_gamma   90.00
#
_symmetry.space_group_name_H-M   'P 1'
#
loop_
_entity.id
_entity.type
_entity.pdbx_description
1 polymer ?
#
loop_
_entity_poly.entity_id
_entity_poly.type
_entity_poly.pdbx_seq_one_letter_code
_entity_poly.pdbx_strand_id
1 'polypeptide(L)'
;MKKIIHCLNWRLKDIESNLEEIKHQGFTTVLTSVLQGIKEEGTEWWLPYQPLHLEVKDNRVGSYEELKSLCKKANEIGLEIMIDCVFDHVGEGKSNEFHEKVTIPKKFQRTKEQVKDWHDRWQVTHLSSGNLPHLDYDNAELQGLIFKYIDSLLEAGVKAIRIDQAKSFALPSEGSDFFRNLIVKYAGKLDIYGEVIFETPWIIDEYSKFIIPITETQGNNVNQCLFFESHDTYYNFGGKQHNTLYDTVVGYKRCVLANKRAVLFFPRPFDETWKSKEIREINNLK
;
A
#
# COMPACT_ATOMS: atom_id res chain seq x y z
N MET A 1 11.52 14.48 5.93
CA MET A 1 10.19 13.83 6.08
C MET A 1 9.62 13.56 4.70
N LYS A 2 9.15 12.32 4.43
CA LYS A 2 8.45 11.99 3.18
C LYS A 2 7.00 12.46 3.26
N LYS A 3 6.49 13.04 2.19
CA LYS A 3 5.09 13.48 2.03
C LYS A 3 4.51 12.74 0.85
N ILE A 4 3.65 11.78 1.13
CA ILE A 4 3.16 10.80 0.18
C ILE A 4 1.74 11.21 -0.26
N ILE A 5 1.50 11.29 -1.56
CA ILE A 5 0.15 11.38 -2.13
C ILE A 5 -0.27 10.01 -2.65
N HIS A 6 -1.43 9.49 -2.22
CA HIS A 6 -1.95 8.19 -2.64
C HIS A 6 -2.93 8.32 -3.79
N CYS A 7 -2.47 8.17 -5.01
CA CYS A 7 -3.23 8.27 -6.24
C CYS A 7 -3.98 6.96 -6.55
N LEU A 8 -4.88 6.53 -5.64
CA LEU A 8 -5.67 5.31 -5.80
C LEU A 8 -6.52 5.38 -7.07
N ASN A 9 -6.45 4.34 -7.90
CA ASN A 9 -7.19 4.19 -9.16
C ASN A 9 -6.91 5.28 -10.22
N TRP A 10 -5.91 6.13 -10.01
CA TRP A 10 -5.46 7.01 -11.08
C TRP A 10 -4.69 6.19 -12.12
N ARG A 11 -4.89 6.52 -13.39
CA ARG A 11 -4.08 5.93 -14.46
C ARG A 11 -2.64 6.45 -14.37
N LEU A 12 -1.66 5.59 -14.66
CA LEU A 12 -0.25 6.00 -14.62
C LEU A 12 0.04 7.22 -15.51
N LYS A 13 -0.63 7.31 -16.66
CA LYS A 13 -0.55 8.50 -17.55
C LYS A 13 -1.11 9.77 -16.91
N ASP A 14 -2.18 9.65 -16.15
CA ASP A 14 -2.78 10.81 -15.48
C ASP A 14 -1.87 11.27 -14.32
N ILE A 15 -1.27 10.34 -13.59
CA ILE A 15 -0.22 10.65 -12.59
C ILE A 15 0.95 11.34 -13.27
N GLU A 16 1.45 10.78 -14.37
CA GLU A 16 2.58 11.35 -15.12
C GLU A 16 2.31 12.78 -15.58
N SER A 17 1.10 13.05 -16.04
CA SER A 17 0.67 14.40 -16.47
C SER A 17 0.55 15.40 -15.32
N ASN A 18 0.40 14.93 -14.07
CA ASN A 18 0.28 15.76 -12.87
C ASN A 18 1.58 15.84 -12.04
N LEU A 19 2.69 15.24 -12.46
CA LEU A 19 3.92 15.18 -11.66
C LEU A 19 4.43 16.55 -11.24
N GLU A 20 4.44 17.53 -12.15
CA GLU A 20 4.90 18.90 -11.85
C GLU A 20 4.00 19.57 -10.80
N GLU A 21 2.68 19.39 -10.89
CA GLU A 21 1.76 19.94 -9.91
C GLU A 21 1.92 19.22 -8.55
N ILE A 22 2.04 17.89 -8.55
CA ILE A 22 2.32 17.11 -7.33
C ILE A 22 3.60 17.62 -6.64
N LYS A 23 4.65 17.85 -7.41
CA LYS A 23 5.90 18.42 -6.91
C LYS A 23 5.73 19.83 -6.38
N HIS A 24 5.00 20.69 -7.12
CA HIS A 24 4.68 22.06 -6.72
C HIS A 24 3.91 22.11 -5.40
N GLN A 25 3.04 21.16 -5.15
CA GLN A 25 2.31 21.02 -3.89
C GLN A 25 3.18 20.54 -2.72
N GLY A 26 4.46 20.21 -2.96
CA GLY A 26 5.42 19.83 -1.94
C GLY A 26 5.36 18.34 -1.53
N PHE A 27 4.69 17.51 -2.29
CA PHE A 27 4.80 16.05 -2.12
C PHE A 27 6.18 15.58 -2.59
N THR A 28 6.64 14.48 -2.02
CA THR A 28 7.95 13.87 -2.32
C THR A 28 7.84 12.50 -2.93
N THR A 29 6.69 11.85 -2.74
CA THR A 29 6.45 10.47 -3.13
C THR A 29 5.01 10.31 -3.61
N VAL A 30 4.83 9.57 -4.69
CA VAL A 30 3.53 9.20 -5.23
C VAL A 30 3.30 7.71 -5.01
N LEU A 31 2.29 7.35 -4.24
CA LEU A 31 1.81 5.98 -4.10
C LEU A 31 0.75 5.74 -5.17
N THR A 32 0.97 4.74 -6.03
CA THR A 32 0.04 4.32 -7.08
C THR A 32 -0.82 3.15 -6.61
N SER A 33 -1.81 2.77 -7.40
CA SER A 33 -2.56 1.54 -7.19
C SER A 33 -1.71 0.29 -7.48
N VAL A 34 -2.25 -0.88 -7.08
CA VAL A 34 -1.73 -2.21 -7.39
C VAL A 34 -1.67 -2.45 -8.90
N LEU A 35 -0.55 -3.03 -9.38
CA LEU A 35 -0.29 -3.33 -10.80
C LEU A 35 -0.23 -4.83 -11.10
N GLN A 36 -0.66 -5.68 -10.18
CA GLN A 36 -0.55 -7.14 -10.24
C GLN A 36 -1.66 -7.82 -11.08
N GLY A 37 -2.29 -7.08 -11.98
CA GLY A 37 -3.49 -7.52 -12.67
C GLY A 37 -4.72 -7.45 -11.75
N ILE A 38 -5.84 -7.14 -12.34
CA ILE A 38 -7.10 -6.99 -11.63
C ILE A 38 -8.21 -7.74 -12.36
N LYS A 39 -9.26 -8.09 -11.65
CA LYS A 39 -10.51 -8.49 -12.27
C LYS A 39 -11.01 -7.29 -13.10
N GLU A 40 -11.13 -7.45 -14.40
CA GLU A 40 -11.59 -6.37 -15.28
C GLU A 40 -13.10 -6.10 -15.17
N GLU A 41 -13.82 -7.01 -14.54
CA GLU A 41 -15.27 -6.97 -14.35
C GLU A 41 -15.59 -6.16 -13.09
N GLY A 42 -16.14 -4.97 -13.27
CA GLY A 42 -16.58 -4.10 -12.17
C GLY A 42 -15.93 -2.73 -12.16
N THR A 43 -16.52 -1.85 -11.37
CA THR A 43 -16.07 -0.45 -11.20
C THR A 43 -15.71 -0.15 -9.75
N GLU A 44 -15.74 -1.16 -8.90
CA GLU A 44 -15.50 -1.02 -7.48
C GLU A 44 -14.06 -0.58 -7.21
N TRP A 45 -13.91 0.34 -6.26
CA TRP A 45 -12.63 0.94 -5.94
C TRP A 45 -11.58 -0.06 -5.44
N TRP A 46 -12.03 -1.15 -4.79
CA TRP A 46 -11.19 -2.18 -4.15
C TRP A 46 -10.73 -3.28 -5.12
N LEU A 47 -11.19 -3.31 -6.37
CA LEU A 47 -10.79 -4.36 -7.33
C LEU A 47 -9.28 -4.52 -7.51
N PRO A 48 -8.44 -3.48 -7.50
CA PRO A 48 -6.99 -3.63 -7.55
C PRO A 48 -6.40 -4.46 -6.41
N TYR A 49 -7.07 -4.49 -5.25
CA TYR A 49 -6.67 -5.29 -4.10
C TYR A 49 -7.08 -6.78 -4.18
N GLN A 50 -7.57 -7.21 -5.34
CA GLN A 50 -7.78 -8.62 -5.66
C GLN A 50 -6.85 -9.06 -6.80
N PRO A 51 -5.53 -9.18 -6.56
CA PRO A 51 -4.55 -9.43 -7.61
C PRO A 51 -4.74 -10.80 -8.23
N LEU A 52 -4.41 -10.88 -9.52
CA LEU A 52 -4.45 -12.13 -10.28
C LEU A 52 -3.06 -12.70 -10.54
N HIS A 53 -2.02 -11.87 -10.40
CA HIS A 53 -0.66 -12.21 -10.79
C HIS A 53 0.37 -11.70 -9.77
N LEU A 54 1.59 -12.26 -9.81
CA LEU A 54 2.80 -11.69 -9.18
C LEU A 54 3.73 -11.15 -10.29
N GLU A 55 3.18 -10.31 -11.12
CA GLU A 55 3.89 -9.58 -12.18
C GLU A 55 3.09 -8.34 -12.55
N VAL A 56 3.74 -7.31 -13.10
CA VAL A 56 3.04 -6.15 -13.64
C VAL A 56 2.30 -6.61 -14.90
N LYS A 57 0.99 -6.47 -14.89
CA LYS A 57 0.13 -6.75 -16.03
C LYS A 57 -0.56 -5.48 -16.50
N ASP A 58 -0.64 -5.33 -17.81
CA ASP A 58 -1.41 -4.27 -18.42
C ASP A 58 -2.87 -4.34 -17.94
N ASN A 59 -3.36 -3.23 -17.42
CA ASN A 59 -4.70 -3.12 -16.88
C ASN A 59 -5.20 -1.66 -17.00
N ARG A 60 -6.38 -1.39 -16.47
CA ARG A 60 -6.98 -0.04 -16.51
C ARG A 60 -6.15 1.06 -15.83
N VAL A 61 -5.26 0.70 -14.91
CA VAL A 61 -4.36 1.65 -14.23
C VAL A 61 -3.17 1.99 -15.13
N GLY A 62 -2.62 1.03 -15.84
CA GLY A 62 -1.52 1.23 -16.77
C GLY A 62 -0.76 -0.04 -17.15
N SER A 63 0.34 0.15 -17.86
CA SER A 63 1.23 -0.91 -18.33
C SER A 63 2.62 -0.82 -17.69
N TYR A 64 3.44 -1.86 -17.88
CA TYR A 64 4.82 -1.85 -17.41
C TYR A 64 5.67 -0.74 -18.08
N GLU A 65 5.45 -0.48 -19.36
CA GLU A 65 6.15 0.60 -20.09
C GLU A 65 5.71 1.98 -19.59
N GLU A 66 4.42 2.15 -19.25
CA GLU A 66 3.93 3.37 -18.63
C GLU A 66 4.53 3.57 -17.22
N LEU A 67 4.70 2.50 -16.44
CA LEU A 67 5.38 2.56 -15.14
C LEU A 67 6.83 3.03 -15.31
N LYS A 68 7.58 2.47 -16.26
CA LYS A 68 8.96 2.90 -16.54
C LYS A 68 9.05 4.37 -16.94
N SER A 69 8.14 4.83 -17.80
CA SER A 69 8.04 6.24 -18.20
C SER A 69 7.77 7.14 -17.00
N LEU A 70 6.79 6.79 -16.19
CA LEU A 70 6.43 7.50 -14.96
C LEU A 70 7.60 7.59 -13.98
N CYS A 71 8.26 6.46 -13.68
CA CYS A 71 9.41 6.43 -12.78
C CYS A 71 10.57 7.31 -13.27
N LYS A 72 10.87 7.26 -14.58
CA LYS A 72 11.91 8.10 -15.19
C LYS A 72 11.60 9.57 -15.02
N LYS A 73 10.40 10.02 -15.42
CA LYS A 73 10.00 11.43 -15.33
C LYS A 73 9.91 11.93 -13.89
N ALA A 74 9.38 11.11 -12.98
CA ALA A 74 9.33 11.44 -11.56
C ALA A 74 10.74 11.66 -11.00
N ASN A 75 11.68 10.75 -11.32
CA ASN A 75 13.08 10.87 -10.87
C ASN A 75 13.78 12.14 -11.41
N GLU A 76 13.51 12.55 -12.66
CA GLU A 76 14.08 13.76 -13.27
C GLU A 76 13.73 15.03 -12.49
N ILE A 77 12.56 15.06 -11.84
CA ILE A 77 12.12 16.19 -11.02
C ILE A 77 12.25 15.95 -9.51
N GLY A 78 12.86 14.83 -9.10
CA GLY A 78 13.11 14.49 -7.70
C GLY A 78 11.85 14.06 -6.93
N LEU A 79 10.90 13.39 -7.60
CA LEU A 79 9.81 12.64 -7.01
C LEU A 79 10.14 11.15 -6.99
N GLU A 80 9.62 10.44 -5.99
CA GLU A 80 9.72 8.98 -5.90
C GLU A 80 8.38 8.32 -6.24
N ILE A 81 8.43 7.19 -6.92
CA ILE A 81 7.26 6.35 -7.15
C ILE A 81 7.27 5.19 -6.17
N MET A 82 6.13 4.99 -5.50
CA MET A 82 5.81 3.89 -4.62
C MET A 82 4.67 3.09 -5.22
N ILE A 83 4.76 1.77 -5.20
CA ILE A 83 3.72 0.87 -5.74
C ILE A 83 3.01 0.18 -4.59
N ASP A 84 1.68 0.13 -4.66
CA ASP A 84 0.88 -0.70 -3.77
C ASP A 84 0.98 -2.17 -4.19
N CYS A 85 1.18 -3.08 -3.24
CA CYS A 85 1.47 -4.49 -3.47
C CYS A 85 0.65 -5.37 -2.54
N VAL A 86 0.04 -6.41 -3.10
CA VAL A 86 -0.72 -7.41 -2.35
C VAL A 86 0.01 -8.73 -2.39
N PHE A 87 0.40 -9.28 -1.24
CA PHE A 87 1.19 -10.51 -1.14
C PHE A 87 0.59 -11.58 -0.23
N ASP A 88 -0.40 -11.24 0.59
CA ASP A 88 -1.05 -12.14 1.54
C ASP A 88 -2.25 -12.87 0.96
N HIS A 89 -2.83 -12.38 -0.14
CA HIS A 89 -4.02 -12.96 -0.75
C HIS A 89 -4.07 -12.75 -2.27
N VAL A 90 -5.06 -13.37 -2.89
CA VAL A 90 -5.35 -13.24 -4.34
C VAL A 90 -6.82 -12.95 -4.58
N GLY A 91 -7.16 -12.62 -5.83
CA GLY A 91 -8.53 -12.44 -6.26
C GLY A 91 -9.40 -13.65 -5.96
N GLU A 92 -10.53 -13.40 -5.32
CA GLU A 92 -11.50 -14.43 -4.94
C GLU A 92 -12.32 -14.94 -6.13
N GLY A 93 -12.53 -16.25 -6.14
CA GLY A 93 -13.56 -16.93 -6.90
C GLY A 93 -14.78 -17.24 -6.04
N LYS A 94 -15.31 -18.45 -6.13
CA LYS A 94 -16.42 -18.93 -5.28
C LYS A 94 -15.88 -19.62 -4.02
N SER A 95 -16.54 -19.41 -2.88
CA SER A 95 -16.25 -20.14 -1.64
C SER A 95 -14.79 -20.07 -1.17
N ASN A 96 -14.21 -18.88 -1.15
CA ASN A 96 -12.81 -18.65 -0.76
C ASN A 96 -11.82 -19.50 -1.61
N GLU A 97 -12.09 -19.63 -2.89
CA GLU A 97 -11.18 -20.23 -3.85
C GLU A 97 -10.52 -19.15 -4.72
N PHE A 98 -9.41 -19.48 -5.35
CA PHE A 98 -8.77 -18.60 -6.31
C PHE A 98 -9.73 -18.30 -7.47
N HIS A 99 -9.78 -17.04 -7.88
CA HIS A 99 -10.44 -16.67 -9.12
C HIS A 99 -9.80 -17.43 -10.30
N GLU A 100 -10.59 -17.80 -11.31
CA GLU A 100 -10.13 -18.63 -12.45
C GLU A 100 -8.95 -18.03 -13.22
N LYS A 101 -8.83 -16.69 -13.26
CA LYS A 101 -7.75 -15.95 -13.93
C LYS A 101 -6.48 -15.81 -13.08
N VAL A 102 -6.46 -16.27 -11.82
CA VAL A 102 -5.27 -16.23 -10.97
C VAL A 102 -4.20 -17.17 -11.51
N THR A 103 -3.02 -16.64 -11.78
CA THR A 103 -1.87 -17.43 -12.28
C THR A 103 -0.96 -17.95 -11.17
N ILE A 104 -1.14 -17.46 -9.94
CA ILE A 104 -0.41 -17.96 -8.78
C ILE A 104 -0.88 -19.39 -8.46
N PRO A 105 0.04 -20.35 -8.31
CA PRO A 105 -0.34 -21.76 -8.09
C PRO A 105 -1.18 -21.95 -6.83
N LYS A 106 -2.30 -22.67 -6.95
CA LYS A 106 -3.24 -22.96 -5.84
C LYS A 106 -2.59 -23.68 -4.65
N LYS A 107 -1.45 -24.36 -4.84
CA LYS A 107 -0.70 -25.00 -3.77
C LYS A 107 -0.21 -24.03 -2.69
N PHE A 108 -0.19 -22.72 -3.00
CA PHE A 108 0.19 -21.68 -2.06
C PHE A 108 -0.97 -21.13 -1.24
N GLN A 109 -2.19 -21.62 -1.44
CA GLN A 109 -3.29 -21.26 -0.54
C GLN A 109 -3.06 -21.89 0.83
N ARG A 110 -2.89 -21.04 1.87
CA ARG A 110 -2.64 -21.49 3.25
C ARG A 110 -3.87 -22.13 3.86
N THR A 111 -5.03 -21.50 3.69
CA THR A 111 -6.28 -21.92 4.30
C THR A 111 -7.50 -21.38 3.57
N LYS A 112 -8.67 -21.98 3.87
CA LYS A 112 -10.00 -21.44 3.52
C LYS A 112 -10.76 -20.92 4.76
N GLU A 113 -10.19 -21.09 5.95
CA GLU A 113 -10.80 -20.59 7.18
C GLU A 113 -10.65 -19.08 7.25
N GLN A 114 -11.68 -18.43 7.79
CA GLN A 114 -11.74 -16.98 7.89
C GLN A 114 -11.41 -16.50 9.31
N VAL A 115 -10.83 -15.31 9.39
CA VAL A 115 -10.64 -14.59 10.66
C VAL A 115 -12.01 -14.37 11.31
N LYS A 116 -12.14 -14.76 12.58
CA LYS A 116 -13.33 -14.56 13.41
C LYS A 116 -13.08 -13.55 14.53
N ASP A 117 -11.86 -13.52 15.03
CA ASP A 117 -11.42 -12.57 16.04
C ASP A 117 -10.20 -11.78 15.53
N TRP A 118 -10.42 -10.51 15.23
CA TRP A 118 -9.38 -9.60 14.74
C TRP A 118 -8.39 -9.13 15.82
N HIS A 119 -8.63 -9.49 17.10
CA HIS A 119 -7.68 -9.28 18.19
C HIS A 119 -6.77 -10.49 18.42
N ASP A 120 -7.10 -11.63 17.84
CA ASP A 120 -6.26 -12.84 17.87
C ASP A 120 -5.20 -12.77 16.75
N ARG A 121 -3.98 -12.48 17.13
CA ARG A 121 -2.84 -12.33 16.20
C ARG A 121 -2.60 -13.58 15.37
N TRP A 122 -2.79 -14.76 15.93
CA TRP A 122 -2.63 -15.99 15.16
C TRP A 122 -3.68 -16.07 14.04
N GLN A 123 -4.94 -15.76 14.34
CA GLN A 123 -5.97 -15.74 13.31
C GLN A 123 -5.69 -14.70 12.24
N VAL A 124 -5.34 -13.48 12.62
CA VAL A 124 -5.07 -12.38 11.68
C VAL A 124 -3.93 -12.73 10.73
N THR A 125 -2.92 -13.47 11.17
CA THR A 125 -1.73 -13.79 10.39
C THR A 125 -1.79 -15.13 9.65
N HIS A 126 -2.80 -15.98 9.95
CA HIS A 126 -2.87 -17.32 9.37
C HIS A 126 -4.19 -17.63 8.65
N LEU A 127 -5.24 -16.86 8.90
CA LEU A 127 -6.56 -17.08 8.31
C LEU A 127 -6.91 -16.05 7.26
N SER A 128 -7.87 -16.36 6.41
CA SER A 128 -8.33 -15.50 5.33
C SER A 128 -9.06 -14.27 5.85
N SER A 129 -8.73 -13.10 5.32
CA SER A 129 -9.49 -11.87 5.51
C SER A 129 -10.76 -11.92 4.62
N GLY A 130 -11.91 -12.17 5.23
CA GLY A 130 -13.15 -12.36 4.47
C GLY A 130 -13.06 -13.58 3.54
N ASN A 131 -13.48 -13.40 2.29
CA ASN A 131 -13.44 -14.46 1.27
C ASN A 131 -12.15 -14.44 0.42
N LEU A 132 -11.15 -13.64 0.79
CA LEU A 132 -9.91 -13.52 0.03
C LEU A 132 -9.01 -14.73 0.30
N PRO A 133 -8.67 -15.53 -0.73
CA PRO A 133 -7.83 -16.72 -0.54
C PRO A 133 -6.44 -16.34 -0.03
N HIS A 134 -6.15 -16.71 1.23
CA HIS A 134 -4.91 -16.36 1.91
C HIS A 134 -3.74 -17.21 1.40
N LEU A 135 -2.61 -16.55 1.14
CA LEU A 135 -1.39 -17.17 0.65
C LEU A 135 -0.45 -17.57 1.78
N ASP A 136 0.27 -18.66 1.59
CA ASP A 136 1.33 -19.10 2.48
C ASP A 136 2.64 -18.33 2.21
N TYR A 137 2.69 -17.09 2.66
CA TYR A 137 3.84 -16.19 2.47
C TYR A 137 5.12 -16.68 3.17
N ASP A 138 5.05 -17.70 4.04
CA ASP A 138 6.23 -18.35 4.62
C ASP A 138 6.84 -19.40 3.69
N ASN A 139 6.12 -19.79 2.64
CA ASN A 139 6.61 -20.72 1.64
C ASN A 139 7.74 -20.08 0.80
N ALA A 140 8.94 -20.68 0.82
CA ALA A 140 10.12 -20.13 0.15
C ALA A 140 9.96 -19.98 -1.37
N GLU A 141 9.20 -20.89 -2.02
CA GLU A 141 8.94 -20.80 -3.46
C GLU A 141 8.04 -19.59 -3.78
N LEU A 142 6.99 -19.36 -2.96
CA LEU A 142 6.14 -18.18 -3.09
C LEU A 142 6.93 -16.90 -2.83
N GLN A 143 7.78 -16.87 -1.80
CA GLN A 143 8.68 -15.73 -1.56
C GLN A 143 9.56 -15.45 -2.77
N GLY A 144 10.07 -16.49 -3.44
CA GLY A 144 10.83 -16.34 -4.68
C GLY A 144 10.04 -15.63 -5.79
N LEU A 145 8.75 -15.94 -5.94
CA LEU A 145 7.87 -15.26 -6.90
C LEU A 145 7.61 -13.80 -6.51
N ILE A 146 7.33 -13.54 -5.23
CA ILE A 146 7.15 -12.18 -4.69
C ILE A 146 8.41 -11.35 -4.93
N PHE A 147 9.59 -11.90 -4.63
CA PHE A 147 10.84 -11.18 -4.84
C PHE A 147 11.12 -10.90 -6.32
N LYS A 148 10.81 -11.85 -7.20
CA LYS A 148 10.91 -11.61 -8.65
C LYS A 148 10.02 -10.46 -9.11
N TYR A 149 8.80 -10.36 -8.58
CA TYR A 149 7.92 -9.23 -8.85
C TYR A 149 8.53 -7.90 -8.35
N ILE A 150 9.04 -7.86 -7.11
CA ILE A 150 9.69 -6.67 -6.55
C ILE A 150 10.94 -6.28 -7.36
N ASP A 151 11.72 -7.26 -7.81
CA ASP A 151 12.89 -7.01 -8.67
C ASP A 151 12.46 -6.31 -9.97
N SER A 152 11.34 -6.72 -10.59
CA SER A 152 10.82 -6.05 -11.79
C SER A 152 10.36 -4.60 -11.53
N LEU A 153 9.83 -4.31 -10.33
CA LEU A 153 9.50 -2.95 -9.94
C LEU A 153 10.76 -2.07 -9.78
N LEU A 154 11.82 -2.62 -9.18
CA LEU A 154 13.12 -1.94 -9.07
C LEU A 154 13.71 -1.65 -10.46
N GLU A 155 13.65 -2.60 -11.38
CA GLU A 155 14.10 -2.42 -12.77
C GLU A 155 13.32 -1.32 -13.50
N ALA A 156 12.02 -1.17 -13.17
CA ALA A 156 11.22 -0.05 -13.69
C ALA A 156 11.57 1.32 -13.07
N GLY A 157 12.37 1.35 -11.99
CA GLY A 157 12.78 2.58 -11.31
C GLY A 157 11.98 2.94 -10.06
N VAL A 158 11.14 2.03 -9.57
CA VAL A 158 10.37 2.21 -8.31
C VAL A 158 11.32 2.36 -7.12
N LYS A 159 10.99 3.25 -6.19
CA LYS A 159 11.83 3.57 -5.02
C LYS A 159 11.23 3.07 -3.70
N ALA A 160 9.96 2.75 -3.67
CA ALA A 160 9.29 2.25 -2.48
C ALA A 160 8.14 1.30 -2.85
N ILE A 161 7.78 0.42 -1.93
CA ILE A 161 6.53 -0.35 -2.00
C ILE A 161 5.71 -0.13 -0.73
N ARG A 162 4.38 -0.22 -0.85
CA ARG A 162 3.46 -0.38 0.27
C ARG A 162 2.87 -1.78 0.21
N ILE A 163 3.05 -2.57 1.25
CA ILE A 163 2.45 -3.89 1.37
C ILE A 163 1.06 -3.73 1.98
N ASP A 164 0.06 -4.11 1.20
CA ASP A 164 -1.34 -4.15 1.63
C ASP A 164 -1.52 -5.15 2.76
N GLN A 165 -2.40 -4.84 3.71
CA GLN A 165 -2.67 -5.68 4.89
C GLN A 165 -1.39 -6.21 5.57
N ALA A 166 -0.33 -5.41 5.70
CA ALA A 166 0.93 -5.87 6.28
C ALA A 166 0.76 -6.45 7.69
N LYS A 167 -0.27 -6.04 8.43
CA LYS A 167 -0.63 -6.63 9.72
C LYS A 167 -1.03 -8.10 9.66
N SER A 168 -1.39 -8.61 8.48
CA SER A 168 -1.73 -10.02 8.25
C SER A 168 -0.50 -10.91 8.03
N PHE A 169 0.70 -10.34 8.05
CA PHE A 169 1.95 -11.09 8.04
C PHE A 169 2.46 -11.26 9.47
N ALA A 170 2.76 -12.50 9.84
CA ALA A 170 3.37 -12.77 11.13
C ALA A 170 4.77 -12.15 11.24
N LEU A 171 5.10 -11.65 12.42
CA LEU A 171 6.40 -11.09 12.75
C LEU A 171 7.43 -12.21 13.04
N PRO A 172 8.72 -11.92 13.00
CA PRO A 172 9.74 -12.90 13.43
C PRO A 172 9.55 -13.42 14.85
N SER A 173 9.00 -12.64 15.76
CA SER A 173 8.59 -13.06 17.09
C SER A 173 7.39 -14.01 17.11
N GLU A 174 6.61 -14.04 16.02
CA GLU A 174 5.47 -14.91 15.79
C GLU A 174 5.82 -16.12 14.88
N GLY A 175 7.09 -16.27 14.49
CA GLY A 175 7.61 -17.43 13.76
C GLY A 175 7.76 -17.27 12.25
N SER A 176 7.56 -16.08 11.68
CA SER A 176 7.74 -15.83 10.24
C SER A 176 9.03 -15.06 9.96
N ASP A 177 9.80 -15.51 8.98
CA ASP A 177 10.98 -14.79 8.50
C ASP A 177 10.71 -13.93 7.25
N PHE A 178 9.47 -13.79 6.81
CA PHE A 178 9.11 -13.05 5.60
C PHE A 178 9.72 -11.64 5.57
N PHE A 179 9.49 -10.83 6.61
CA PHE A 179 10.05 -9.47 6.67
C PHE A 179 11.56 -9.44 6.80
N ARG A 180 12.18 -10.39 7.51
CA ARG A 180 13.65 -10.50 7.56
C ARG A 180 14.24 -10.76 6.19
N ASN A 181 13.69 -11.72 5.46
CA ASN A 181 14.13 -12.08 4.11
C ASN A 181 13.96 -10.90 3.15
N LEU A 182 12.84 -10.18 3.26
CA LEU A 182 12.55 -8.98 2.47
C LEU A 182 13.60 -7.88 2.73
N ILE A 183 13.88 -7.57 4.00
CA ILE A 183 14.88 -6.56 4.38
C ILE A 183 16.27 -6.96 3.92
N VAL A 184 16.69 -8.19 4.17
CA VAL A 184 18.04 -8.67 3.77
C VAL A 184 18.26 -8.46 2.27
N LYS A 185 17.24 -8.71 1.46
CA LYS A 185 17.36 -8.58 0.00
C LYS A 185 17.32 -7.13 -0.48
N TYR A 186 16.51 -6.26 0.14
CA TYR A 186 16.18 -4.93 -0.40
C TYR A 186 16.69 -3.76 0.42
N ALA A 187 17.37 -3.96 1.57
CA ALA A 187 17.94 -2.88 2.37
C ALA A 187 18.83 -1.94 1.52
N GLY A 188 18.57 -0.66 1.62
CA GLY A 188 19.29 0.38 0.88
C GLY A 188 18.94 0.49 -0.62
N LYS A 189 18.05 -0.35 -1.13
CA LYS A 189 17.58 -0.32 -2.53
C LYS A 189 16.14 0.17 -2.64
N LEU A 190 15.32 -0.16 -1.66
CA LEU A 190 13.88 0.04 -1.68
C LEU A 190 13.40 0.41 -0.27
N ASP A 191 12.61 1.48 -0.13
CA ASP A 191 11.88 1.74 1.11
C ASP A 191 10.64 0.82 1.16
N ILE A 192 10.47 0.09 2.28
CA ILE A 192 9.37 -0.84 2.45
C ILE A 192 8.39 -0.27 3.46
N TYR A 193 7.20 0.07 2.99
CA TYR A 193 6.06 0.47 3.80
C TYR A 193 5.08 -0.70 3.92
N GLY A 194 4.29 -0.70 4.99
CA GLY A 194 3.24 -1.71 5.14
C GLY A 194 2.05 -1.14 5.89
N GLU A 195 0.86 -1.55 5.49
CA GLU A 195 -0.37 -1.15 6.14
C GLU A 195 -0.55 -1.88 7.47
N VAL A 196 -0.55 -1.11 8.56
CA VAL A 196 -0.75 -1.60 9.93
C VAL A 196 -1.79 -0.70 10.60
N ILE A 197 -3.06 -0.86 10.18
CA ILE A 197 -4.19 -0.06 10.63
C ILE A 197 -5.02 -0.77 11.70
N PHE A 198 -5.71 0.02 12.54
CA PHE A 198 -6.55 -0.45 13.65
C PHE A 198 -5.80 -1.32 14.66
N GLU A 199 -4.50 -1.02 14.86
CA GLU A 199 -3.63 -1.76 15.74
C GLU A 199 -3.20 -0.92 16.95
N THR A 200 -2.75 -1.62 17.99
CA THR A 200 -2.21 -0.96 19.19
C THR A 200 -0.84 -0.35 18.91
N PRO A 201 -0.42 0.72 19.65
CA PRO A 201 0.92 1.29 19.53
C PRO A 201 2.04 0.25 19.66
N TRP A 202 1.85 -0.76 20.50
CA TRP A 202 2.84 -1.83 20.69
C TRP A 202 3.03 -2.68 19.42
N ILE A 203 1.95 -3.07 18.75
CA ILE A 203 2.01 -3.85 17.49
C ILE A 203 2.67 -3.00 16.39
N ILE A 204 2.30 -1.72 16.30
CA ILE A 204 2.91 -0.78 15.33
C ILE A 204 4.42 -0.70 15.55
N ASP A 205 4.87 -0.59 16.81
CA ASP A 205 6.30 -0.54 17.15
C ASP A 205 7.03 -1.84 16.79
N GLU A 206 6.39 -3.00 16.93
CA GLU A 206 6.98 -4.28 16.51
C GLU A 206 7.19 -4.32 14.98
N TYR A 207 6.20 -3.91 14.18
CA TYR A 207 6.37 -3.80 12.72
C TYR A 207 7.42 -2.76 12.33
N SER A 208 7.56 -1.67 13.08
CA SER A 208 8.52 -0.59 12.78
C SER A 208 9.98 -1.02 12.83
N LYS A 209 10.27 -2.18 13.39
CA LYS A 209 11.61 -2.81 13.39
C LYS A 209 12.00 -3.36 12.01
N PHE A 210 11.02 -3.60 11.13
CA PHE A 210 11.21 -4.25 9.84
C PHE A 210 10.77 -3.40 8.66
N ILE A 211 9.65 -2.70 8.79
CA ILE A 211 9.04 -1.88 7.73
C ILE A 211 8.70 -0.50 8.28
N ILE A 212 8.20 0.38 7.44
CA ILE A 212 7.61 1.67 7.86
C ILE A 212 6.09 1.48 7.92
N PRO A 213 5.49 1.29 9.11
CA PRO A 213 4.04 1.12 9.24
C PRO A 213 3.30 2.34 8.73
N ILE A 214 2.30 2.13 7.86
CA ILE A 214 1.30 3.14 7.50
C ILE A 214 0.11 2.94 8.41
N THR A 215 -0.21 3.92 9.24
CA THR A 215 -1.18 3.80 10.33
C THR A 215 -1.82 5.14 10.68
N GLU A 216 -3.04 5.10 11.22
CA GLU A 216 -3.75 6.26 11.80
C GLU A 216 -3.33 6.52 13.26
N THR A 217 -2.76 5.53 13.92
CA THR A 217 -2.38 5.55 15.33
C THR A 217 -0.90 5.87 15.47
N GLN A 218 -0.58 6.85 16.32
CA GLN A 218 0.81 7.14 16.65
C GLN A 218 1.36 6.07 17.62
N GLY A 219 2.39 5.33 17.16
CA GLY A 219 3.19 4.46 18.02
C GLY A 219 4.15 5.24 18.90
N ASN A 220 4.90 4.53 19.74
CA ASN A 220 5.96 5.13 20.56
C ASN A 220 7.23 5.40 19.72
N ASN A 221 7.37 4.69 18.60
CA ASN A 221 8.48 4.86 17.67
C ASN A 221 8.13 5.87 16.57
N VAL A 222 9.09 6.70 16.18
CA VAL A 222 8.91 7.69 15.11
C VAL A 222 9.09 7.10 13.69
N ASN A 223 9.46 5.82 13.56
CA ASN A 223 9.64 5.16 12.26
C ASN A 223 8.30 4.64 11.72
N GLN A 224 7.40 5.55 11.40
CA GLN A 224 6.08 5.24 10.87
C GLN A 224 5.62 6.30 9.86
N CYS A 225 4.58 5.99 9.09
CA CYS A 225 3.89 6.90 8.19
C CYS A 225 2.48 7.15 8.74
N LEU A 226 2.19 8.37 9.16
CA LEU A 226 0.87 8.73 9.67
C LEU A 226 -0.06 9.18 8.55
N PHE A 227 -1.32 8.82 8.65
CA PHE A 227 -2.40 9.42 7.87
C PHE A 227 -3.57 9.83 8.78
N PHE A 228 -4.37 10.77 8.33
CA PHE A 228 -5.65 11.12 8.95
C PHE A 228 -6.81 10.41 8.25
N GLU A 229 -6.75 10.34 6.92
CA GLU A 229 -7.71 9.64 6.08
C GLU A 229 -6.95 8.81 5.05
N SER A 230 -7.36 7.56 4.88
CA SER A 230 -6.94 6.65 3.81
C SER A 230 -8.14 6.33 2.91
N HIS A 231 -7.90 5.58 1.84
CA HIS A 231 -8.98 5.06 1.01
C HIS A 231 -9.93 4.15 1.80
N ASP A 232 -9.41 3.33 2.74
CA ASP A 232 -10.24 2.46 3.58
C ASP A 232 -11.15 3.26 4.49
N THR A 233 -10.61 4.25 5.21
CA THR A 233 -11.44 5.07 6.09
C THR A 233 -12.43 5.93 5.31
N TYR A 234 -12.12 6.26 4.06
CA TYR A 234 -13.04 7.00 3.19
C TYR A 234 -14.17 6.13 2.65
N TYR A 235 -13.88 4.89 2.18
CA TYR A 235 -14.86 4.04 1.52
C TYR A 235 -15.55 3.03 2.45
N ASN A 236 -14.81 2.39 3.37
CA ASN A 236 -15.30 1.23 4.10
C ASN A 236 -16.15 1.56 5.32
N PHE A 237 -15.99 2.71 5.95
CA PHE A 237 -16.84 3.10 7.07
C PHE A 237 -18.22 3.58 6.62
N GLY A 238 -18.93 2.70 5.90
CA GLY A 238 -20.32 2.87 5.49
C GLY A 238 -20.53 3.75 4.26
N GLY A 239 -19.50 3.93 3.41
CA GLY A 239 -19.59 4.77 2.21
C GLY A 239 -19.97 6.22 2.51
N LYS A 240 -19.88 6.61 3.78
CA LYS A 240 -20.17 7.95 4.24
C LYS A 240 -18.85 8.62 4.58
N GLN A 241 -18.63 9.74 3.96
CA GLN A 241 -17.54 10.64 4.32
C GLN A 241 -17.75 11.09 5.78
N HIS A 242 -17.07 10.47 6.72
CA HIS A 242 -17.18 10.83 8.13
C HIS A 242 -16.52 12.19 8.41
N ASN A 243 -15.57 12.58 7.56
CA ASN A 243 -14.83 13.84 7.70
C ASN A 243 -15.28 14.83 6.63
N THR A 244 -15.38 16.10 6.99
CA THR A 244 -15.47 17.17 6.00
C THR A 244 -14.10 17.36 5.30
N LEU A 245 -14.05 18.08 4.19
CA LEU A 245 -12.77 18.46 3.58
C LEU A 245 -11.90 19.28 4.53
N TYR A 246 -12.53 20.14 5.33
CA TYR A 246 -11.84 20.90 6.36
C TYR A 246 -11.19 19.99 7.40
N ASP A 247 -11.91 18.97 7.89
CA ASP A 247 -11.36 18.00 8.85
C ASP A 247 -10.17 17.26 8.26
N THR A 248 -10.24 16.86 6.97
CA THR A 248 -9.16 16.18 6.27
C THR A 248 -7.90 17.05 6.21
N VAL A 249 -8.01 18.33 5.89
CA VAL A 249 -6.87 19.26 5.85
C VAL A 249 -6.28 19.48 7.25
N VAL A 250 -7.13 19.71 8.25
CA VAL A 250 -6.70 19.89 9.66
C VAL A 250 -6.05 18.64 10.21
N GLY A 251 -6.66 17.47 9.93
CA GLY A 251 -6.12 16.18 10.35
C GLY A 251 -4.77 15.86 9.69
N TYR A 252 -4.64 16.12 8.40
CA TYR A 252 -3.37 15.97 7.69
C TYR A 252 -2.28 16.87 8.29
N LYS A 253 -2.60 18.14 8.59
CA LYS A 253 -1.68 19.06 9.28
C LYS A 253 -1.20 18.50 10.61
N ARG A 254 -2.11 17.90 11.42
CA ARG A 254 -1.76 17.25 12.69
C ARG A 254 -0.76 16.11 12.47
N CYS A 255 -0.97 15.26 11.45
CA CYS A 255 -0.03 14.19 11.11
C CYS A 255 1.34 14.75 10.74
N VAL A 256 1.40 15.82 9.93
CA VAL A 256 2.67 16.48 9.53
C VAL A 256 3.42 17.03 10.74
N LEU A 257 2.72 17.59 11.71
CA LEU A 257 3.34 18.13 12.93
C LEU A 257 3.76 17.05 13.92
N ALA A 258 3.01 15.94 13.99
CA ALA A 258 3.26 14.86 14.94
C ALA A 258 4.38 13.91 14.51
N ASN A 259 4.60 13.73 13.21
CA ASN A 259 5.53 12.72 12.70
C ASN A 259 6.71 13.36 11.93
N LYS A 260 7.89 12.74 12.05
CA LYS A 260 9.13 13.20 11.39
C LYS A 260 9.58 12.27 10.24
N ARG A 261 9.02 11.08 10.12
CA ARG A 261 9.42 10.08 9.10
C ARG A 261 8.65 10.26 7.80
N ALA A 262 7.35 10.03 7.84
CA ALA A 262 6.49 10.09 6.65
C ALA A 262 5.04 10.39 7.01
N VAL A 263 4.33 11.03 6.10
CA VAL A 263 2.88 11.25 6.18
C VAL A 263 2.24 10.94 4.84
N LEU A 264 1.00 10.43 4.87
CA LEU A 264 0.24 10.11 3.69
C LEU A 264 -1.01 10.99 3.61
N PHE A 265 -1.24 11.56 2.43
CA PHE A 265 -2.45 12.27 2.04
C PHE A 265 -3.20 11.46 0.98
N PHE A 266 -4.49 11.23 1.22
CA PHE A 266 -5.39 10.60 0.25
C PHE A 266 -6.23 11.67 -0.46
N PRO A 267 -5.99 11.93 -1.76
CA PRO A 267 -6.87 12.80 -2.56
C PRO A 267 -8.17 12.05 -2.84
N ARG A 268 -9.29 12.58 -2.33
CA ARG A 268 -10.59 11.99 -2.57
C ARG A 268 -10.96 12.02 -4.07
N PRO A 269 -11.72 11.06 -4.57
CA PRO A 269 -12.22 11.11 -5.95
C PRO A 269 -12.99 12.39 -6.25
N PHE A 270 -12.74 12.96 -7.41
CA PHE A 270 -13.40 14.19 -7.90
C PHE A 270 -13.16 15.44 -7.02
N ASP A 271 -12.13 15.41 -6.17
CA ASP A 271 -11.76 16.49 -5.27
C ASP A 271 -10.33 16.97 -5.58
N GLU A 272 -10.19 18.29 -5.69
CA GLU A 272 -8.90 18.92 -5.98
C GLU A 272 -8.25 19.56 -4.73
N THR A 273 -8.71 19.22 -3.52
CA THR A 273 -8.13 19.75 -2.26
C THR A 273 -6.62 19.56 -2.20
N TRP A 274 -6.09 18.48 -2.77
CA TRP A 274 -4.65 18.23 -2.82
C TRP A 274 -3.86 19.31 -3.60
N LYS A 275 -4.53 20.11 -4.47
CA LYS A 275 -3.95 21.25 -5.19
C LYS A 275 -4.09 22.57 -4.42
N SER A 276 -4.71 22.57 -3.25
CA SER A 276 -4.97 23.79 -2.51
C SER A 276 -3.69 24.43 -1.97
N LYS A 277 -3.76 25.75 -1.77
CA LYS A 277 -2.70 26.52 -1.12
C LYS A 277 -2.41 26.00 0.28
N GLU A 278 -3.46 25.59 0.99
CA GLU A 278 -3.38 25.06 2.36
C GLU A 278 -2.52 23.78 2.41
N ILE A 279 -2.76 22.82 1.50
CA ILE A 279 -1.96 21.58 1.43
C ILE A 279 -0.50 21.91 1.12
N ARG A 280 -0.25 22.83 0.19
CA ARG A 280 1.11 23.24 -0.13
C ARG A 280 1.81 23.89 1.08
N GLU A 281 1.13 24.76 1.81
CA GLU A 281 1.67 25.37 3.02
C GLU A 281 1.96 24.33 4.10
N ILE A 282 1.07 23.35 4.30
CA ILE A 282 1.27 22.23 5.22
C ILE A 282 2.50 21.39 4.81
N ASN A 283 2.63 21.07 3.51
CA ASN A 283 3.77 20.31 3.01
C ASN A 283 5.09 21.05 3.15
N ASN A 284 5.10 22.36 3.27
CA ASN A 284 6.28 23.18 3.49
C ASN A 284 6.62 23.45 4.96
N LEU A 285 5.83 22.93 5.91
CA LEU A 285 6.17 22.96 7.33
C LEU A 285 7.46 22.16 7.59
N LYS A 286 8.34 22.73 8.45
CA LYS A 286 9.65 22.17 8.82
C LYS A 286 9.56 21.28 10.06
#